data_aa43a732f24dea0268766d8e78ac525e
#
_entry.id   aa43a732f24dea0268766d8e78ac525e
#
_cell.length_a   1.000
_cell.length_b   1.000
_cell.length_c   1.000
_cell.angle_alpha   90.00
_cell.angle_beta   90.00
_cell.angle_gamma   90.00
#
_symmetry.space_group_name_H-M   'P 1'
#
loop_
_entity.id
_entity.type
_entity.pdbx_description
1 polymer ?
#
loop_
_entity_poly.entity_id
_entity_poly.type
_entity_poly.pdbx_seq_one_letter_code
_entity_poly.pdbx_strand_id
1 'polypeptide(L)'
;MKTIALVLPEVYPVPAVCGGAIEELVTILIEENERQQKVKFVVFSMDHEKAREQAAHYQYTQMVYLPATTLLDRMINRVIRYSNRIFRNKTWIDIAHFRRIYAYLKKHPVDAIVAEGGLYHEMRRFAQEFGKEKTYLHIHHHLLCEPYIDHIYGHVIGISEFATSEWMRTTEDHEVCPHTVYNCVNQDKFTRRITSEERTKLRESLGFADDDIVVMYCGRILEVKGARELIQAMLRITNPKMKLLMVG
;
A
#
# COMPACT_ATOMS: atom_id res chain seq x y z
N MET A 1 24.41 6.05 -6.64
CA MET A 1 23.27 5.55 -5.86
C MET A 1 22.08 5.49 -6.80
N LYS A 2 21.34 4.38 -6.84
CA LYS A 2 20.12 4.25 -7.68
C LYS A 2 18.99 5.09 -7.14
N THR A 3 18.17 5.63 -8.04
CA THR A 3 16.97 6.41 -7.72
C THR A 3 15.73 5.60 -8.07
N ILE A 4 14.83 5.39 -7.10
CA ILE A 4 13.61 4.59 -7.24
C ILE A 4 12.39 5.47 -6.99
N ALA A 5 11.48 5.49 -7.94
CA ALA A 5 10.18 6.16 -7.79
C ALA A 5 9.16 5.20 -7.17
N LEU A 6 8.53 5.60 -6.06
CA LEU A 6 7.41 4.88 -5.46
C LEU A 6 6.11 5.60 -5.82
N VAL A 7 5.25 4.92 -6.55
CA VAL A 7 3.97 5.43 -7.07
C VAL A 7 2.84 4.85 -6.25
N LEU A 8 2.29 5.64 -5.33
CA LEU A 8 1.18 5.24 -4.48
C LEU A 8 -0.18 5.64 -5.09
N PRO A 9 -1.27 4.96 -4.69
CA PRO A 9 -2.61 5.38 -5.06
C PRO A 9 -3.00 6.72 -4.43
N GLU A 10 -3.99 7.40 -5.02
CA GLU A 10 -4.59 8.64 -4.48
C GLU A 10 -5.57 8.30 -3.34
N VAL A 11 -5.07 7.75 -2.21
CA VAL A 11 -5.91 7.35 -1.07
C VAL A 11 -5.45 8.02 0.22
N TYR A 12 -4.25 7.70 0.71
CA TYR A 12 -3.70 8.24 1.95
C TYR A 12 -2.30 8.82 1.73
N PRO A 13 -1.86 9.74 2.62
CA PRO A 13 -0.53 10.32 2.55
C PRO A 13 0.55 9.36 3.08
N VAL A 14 1.76 9.54 2.57
CA VAL A 14 2.99 8.99 3.10
C VAL A 14 3.87 10.16 3.56
N PRO A 15 4.47 10.11 4.77
CA PRO A 15 4.34 9.09 5.82
C PRO A 15 2.91 8.84 6.30
N ALA A 16 2.64 7.65 6.84
CA ALA A 16 1.31 7.11 7.15
C ALA A 16 0.64 7.79 8.36
N VAL A 17 0.40 9.09 8.27
CA VAL A 17 -0.23 9.90 9.36
C VAL A 17 -1.74 9.72 9.46
N CYS A 18 -2.37 9.12 8.43
CA CYS A 18 -3.81 8.83 8.38
C CYS A 18 -4.08 7.31 8.43
N GLY A 19 -3.08 6.49 8.70
CA GLY A 19 -3.16 5.03 8.60
C GLY A 19 -2.99 4.56 7.15
N GLY A 20 -3.42 3.32 6.87
CA GLY A 20 -3.22 2.66 5.58
C GLY A 20 -2.08 1.65 5.64
N ALA A 21 -2.37 0.39 5.26
CA ALA A 21 -1.38 -0.69 5.39
C ALA A 21 -0.22 -0.54 4.40
N ILE A 22 -0.50 -0.09 3.19
CA ILE A 22 0.52 0.15 2.15
C ILE A 22 1.37 1.35 2.55
N GLU A 23 0.73 2.43 2.98
CA GLU A 23 1.39 3.67 3.41
C GLU A 23 2.30 3.44 4.61
N GLU A 24 1.88 2.60 5.58
CA GLU A 24 2.70 2.22 6.73
C GLU A 24 3.93 1.41 6.29
N LEU A 25 3.76 0.42 5.40
CA LEU A 25 4.87 -0.36 4.86
C LEU A 25 5.87 0.51 4.10
N VAL A 26 5.38 1.41 3.26
CA VAL A 26 6.23 2.36 2.51
C VAL A 26 6.93 3.32 3.48
N THR A 27 6.25 3.76 4.54
CA THR A 27 6.89 4.60 5.59
C THR A 27 8.02 3.85 6.27
N ILE A 28 7.81 2.60 6.68
CA ILE A 28 8.87 1.75 7.28
C ILE A 28 10.04 1.57 6.31
N LEU A 29 9.77 1.34 5.04
CA LEU A 29 10.80 1.20 4.00
C LEU A 29 11.63 2.49 3.84
N ILE A 30 10.98 3.65 3.85
CA ILE A 30 11.64 4.95 3.78
C ILE A 30 12.52 5.16 5.02
N GLU A 31 11.95 5.01 6.22
CA GLU A 31 12.68 5.20 7.48
C GLU A 31 13.90 4.29 7.59
N GLU A 32 13.76 3.02 7.14
CA GLU A 32 14.90 2.11 7.11
C GLU A 32 15.94 2.54 6.08
N ASN A 33 15.53 3.03 4.90
CA ASN A 33 16.47 3.54 3.91
C ASN A 33 17.16 4.84 4.35
N GLU A 34 16.49 5.73 5.09
CA GLU A 34 17.11 6.92 5.68
C GLU A 34 18.25 6.53 6.63
N ARG A 35 18.09 5.40 7.34
CA ARG A 35 19.10 4.84 8.24
C ARG A 35 20.24 4.14 7.49
N GLN A 36 19.92 3.35 6.44
CA GLN A 36 20.88 2.55 5.69
C GLN A 36 21.52 3.25 4.50
N GLN A 37 20.87 4.27 3.94
CA GLN A 37 21.36 5.11 2.84
C GLN A 37 21.74 4.33 1.58
N LYS A 38 20.93 3.33 1.21
CA LYS A 38 21.23 2.42 0.08
C LYS A 38 20.80 2.98 -1.27
N VAL A 39 19.65 3.67 -1.30
CA VAL A 39 19.03 4.20 -2.51
C VAL A 39 18.53 5.62 -2.29
N LYS A 40 18.17 6.32 -3.36
CA LYS A 40 17.34 7.53 -3.29
C LYS A 40 15.93 7.17 -3.64
N PHE A 41 14.96 7.57 -2.81
CA PHE A 41 13.55 7.46 -3.14
C PHE A 41 13.00 8.79 -3.68
N VAL A 42 12.09 8.68 -4.65
CA VAL A 42 11.17 9.73 -5.07
C VAL A 42 9.77 9.20 -4.83
N VAL A 43 9.09 9.71 -3.82
CA VAL A 43 7.80 9.17 -3.36
C VAL A 43 6.68 10.12 -3.74
N PHE A 44 5.75 9.63 -4.56
CA PHE A 44 4.55 10.37 -4.95
C PHE A 44 3.42 10.07 -3.98
N SER A 45 3.00 11.06 -3.24
CA SER A 45 2.03 10.95 -2.16
C SER A 45 0.96 12.02 -2.25
N MET A 46 -0.17 11.78 -1.61
CA MET A 46 -1.18 12.79 -1.35
C MET A 46 -0.63 13.88 -0.42
N ASP A 47 -1.05 15.11 -0.66
CA ASP A 47 -0.63 16.26 0.16
C ASP A 47 -1.33 16.23 1.52
N HIS A 48 -0.54 16.32 2.59
CA HIS A 48 -1.03 16.39 3.96
C HIS A 48 0.00 17.08 4.87
N GLU A 49 -0.45 18.03 5.69
CA GLU A 49 0.43 18.85 6.54
C GLU A 49 1.32 18.01 7.47
N LYS A 50 0.71 17.11 8.25
CA LYS A 50 1.45 16.24 9.18
C LYS A 50 2.45 15.32 8.46
N ALA A 51 2.12 14.87 7.24
CA ALA A 51 3.04 14.06 6.45
C ALA A 51 4.26 14.87 5.98
N ARG A 52 4.05 16.14 5.61
CA ARG A 52 5.16 17.06 5.30
C ARG A 52 6.06 17.30 6.50
N GLU A 53 5.47 17.55 7.70
CA GLU A 53 6.22 17.72 8.95
C GLU A 53 7.05 16.48 9.29
N GLN A 54 6.43 15.29 9.22
CA GLN A 54 7.13 14.05 9.50
C GLN A 54 8.26 13.77 8.51
N ALA A 55 8.08 14.09 7.23
CA ALA A 55 9.07 13.86 6.20
C ALA A 55 10.17 14.94 6.12
N ALA A 56 10.06 16.03 6.88
CA ALA A 56 10.99 17.16 6.81
C ALA A 56 12.46 16.80 7.13
N HIS A 57 12.69 15.69 7.82
CA HIS A 57 14.05 15.23 8.17
C HIS A 57 14.64 14.23 7.17
N TYR A 58 13.89 13.77 6.16
CA TYR A 58 14.38 12.82 5.18
C TYR A 58 15.46 13.44 4.30
N GLN A 59 16.56 12.73 4.09
CA GLN A 59 17.72 13.17 3.31
C GLN A 59 17.89 12.37 2.02
N TYR A 60 17.49 11.12 2.03
CA TYR A 60 17.61 10.19 0.90
C TYR A 60 16.26 9.96 0.19
N THR A 61 15.19 10.57 0.71
CA THR A 61 13.85 10.48 0.16
C THR A 61 13.32 11.85 -0.21
N GLN A 62 13.06 12.06 -1.49
CA GLN A 62 12.36 13.24 -1.99
C GLN A 62 10.86 12.96 -2.02
N MET A 63 10.10 13.67 -1.19
CA MET A 63 8.64 13.62 -1.22
C MET A 63 8.09 14.56 -2.30
N VAL A 64 7.22 14.04 -3.16
CA VAL A 64 6.49 14.79 -4.18
C VAL A 64 5.02 14.73 -3.84
N TYR A 65 4.55 15.76 -3.14
CA TYR A 65 3.15 15.85 -2.72
C TYR A 65 2.27 16.35 -3.88
N LEU A 66 1.27 15.56 -4.21
CA LEU A 66 0.34 15.84 -5.29
C LEU A 66 -1.00 16.31 -4.72
N PRO A 67 -1.59 17.37 -5.31
CA PRO A 67 -2.89 17.83 -4.90
C PRO A 67 -3.97 16.80 -5.22
N ALA A 68 -5.03 16.77 -4.40
CA ALA A 68 -6.20 15.94 -4.65
C ALA A 68 -6.83 16.24 -6.03
N THR A 69 -7.47 15.23 -6.59
CA THR A 69 -8.16 15.33 -7.89
C THR A 69 -9.32 16.33 -7.82
N THR A 70 -9.22 17.43 -8.57
CA THR A 70 -10.21 18.51 -8.63
C THR A 70 -11.41 18.15 -9.51
N LEU A 71 -12.47 18.98 -9.49
CA LEU A 71 -13.62 18.83 -10.40
C LEU A 71 -13.19 18.98 -11.86
N LEU A 72 -12.28 19.92 -12.16
CA LEU A 72 -11.72 20.08 -13.51
C LEU A 72 -10.95 18.84 -13.95
N ASP A 73 -10.12 18.28 -13.07
CA ASP A 73 -9.42 17.01 -13.34
C ASP A 73 -10.41 15.89 -13.68
N ARG A 74 -11.52 15.80 -12.95
CA ARG A 74 -12.55 14.76 -13.20
C ARG A 74 -13.21 14.93 -14.57
N MET A 75 -13.44 16.17 -15.02
CA MET A 75 -13.94 16.47 -16.36
C MET A 75 -12.91 16.04 -17.43
N ILE A 76 -11.65 16.43 -17.27
CA ILE A 76 -10.56 16.06 -18.17
C ILE A 76 -10.39 14.52 -18.21
N ASN A 77 -10.41 13.86 -17.05
CA ASN A 77 -10.35 12.41 -16.96
C ASN A 77 -11.48 11.75 -17.78
N ARG A 78 -12.70 12.28 -17.68
CA ARG A 78 -13.85 11.77 -18.44
C ARG A 78 -13.65 11.92 -19.95
N VAL A 79 -13.18 13.08 -20.41
CA VAL A 79 -12.91 13.35 -21.83
C VAL A 79 -11.82 12.38 -22.35
N ILE A 80 -10.70 12.23 -21.63
CA ILE A 80 -9.63 11.32 -22.03
C ILE A 80 -10.13 9.87 -22.07
N ARG A 81 -10.90 9.43 -21.07
CA ARG A 81 -11.47 8.08 -21.04
C ARG A 81 -12.40 7.83 -22.21
N TYR A 82 -13.24 8.79 -22.55
CA TYR A 82 -14.12 8.72 -23.71
C TYR A 82 -13.31 8.65 -25.02
N SER A 83 -12.27 9.47 -25.14
CA SER A 83 -11.37 9.46 -26.31
C SER A 83 -10.62 8.13 -26.43
N ASN A 84 -10.09 7.60 -25.32
CA ASN A 84 -9.47 6.27 -25.29
C ASN A 84 -10.42 5.16 -25.81
N ARG A 85 -11.71 5.26 -25.43
CA ARG A 85 -12.74 4.32 -25.89
C ARG A 85 -13.01 4.43 -27.38
N ILE A 86 -13.16 5.66 -27.92
CA ILE A 86 -13.42 5.89 -29.36
C ILE A 86 -12.24 5.45 -30.22
N PHE A 87 -11.04 5.92 -29.88
CA PHE A 87 -9.83 5.64 -30.66
C PHE A 87 -9.21 4.30 -30.32
N ARG A 88 -9.82 3.50 -29.45
CA ARG A 88 -9.29 2.23 -28.93
C ARG A 88 -7.84 2.37 -28.42
N ASN A 89 -7.46 3.56 -27.97
CA ASN A 89 -6.14 3.87 -27.45
C ASN A 89 -6.14 3.66 -25.94
N LYS A 90 -5.26 2.79 -25.46
CA LYS A 90 -5.13 2.49 -24.02
C LYS A 90 -3.89 3.18 -23.39
N THR A 91 -3.26 4.11 -24.10
CA THR A 91 -2.00 4.72 -23.68
C THR A 91 -2.17 6.11 -23.05
N TRP A 92 -3.32 6.76 -23.25
CA TRP A 92 -3.57 8.07 -22.64
C TRP A 92 -3.99 7.88 -21.17
N ILE A 93 -3.24 8.53 -20.29
CA ILE A 93 -3.47 8.46 -18.84
C ILE A 93 -4.74 9.25 -18.50
N ASP A 94 -5.79 8.55 -18.09
CA ASP A 94 -7.11 9.14 -17.81
C ASP A 94 -7.35 9.44 -16.32
N ILE A 95 -6.33 9.27 -15.48
CA ILE A 95 -6.31 9.67 -14.06
C ILE A 95 -5.30 10.80 -13.85
N ALA A 96 -5.76 11.93 -13.30
CA ALA A 96 -4.97 13.15 -13.10
C ALA A 96 -3.71 12.89 -12.25
N HIS A 97 -3.84 12.09 -11.19
CA HIS A 97 -2.75 11.71 -10.32
C HIS A 97 -1.58 11.11 -11.12
N PHE A 98 -1.84 10.09 -11.91
CA PHE A 98 -0.83 9.44 -12.75
C PHE A 98 -0.30 10.37 -13.86
N ARG A 99 -1.10 11.27 -14.42
CA ARG A 99 -0.61 12.26 -15.38
C ARG A 99 0.44 13.18 -14.76
N ARG A 100 0.22 13.62 -13.52
CA ARG A 100 1.17 14.48 -12.79
C ARG A 100 2.48 13.73 -12.51
N ILE A 101 2.38 12.48 -12.06
CA ILE A 101 3.55 11.61 -11.85
C ILE A 101 4.32 11.41 -13.15
N TYR A 102 3.63 11.05 -14.22
CA TYR A 102 4.24 10.86 -15.54
C TYR A 102 4.98 12.13 -16.02
N ALA A 103 4.34 13.30 -15.91
CA ALA A 103 4.93 14.57 -16.30
C ALA A 103 6.18 14.92 -15.45
N TYR A 104 6.18 14.55 -14.17
CA TYR A 104 7.33 14.72 -13.29
C TYR A 104 8.49 13.82 -13.72
N LEU A 105 8.23 12.53 -13.90
CA LEU A 105 9.26 11.53 -14.25
C LEU A 105 9.88 11.77 -15.62
N LYS A 106 9.17 12.40 -16.56
CA LYS A 106 9.77 12.86 -17.84
C LYS A 106 10.86 13.89 -17.67
N LYS A 107 10.82 14.68 -16.60
CA LYS A 107 11.81 15.72 -16.28
C LYS A 107 12.88 15.23 -15.30
N HIS A 108 12.59 14.19 -14.55
CA HIS A 108 13.43 13.65 -13.50
C HIS A 108 13.59 12.14 -13.67
N PRO A 109 14.54 11.69 -14.50
CA PRO A 109 14.75 10.27 -14.78
C PRO A 109 15.09 9.47 -13.51
N VAL A 110 14.58 8.25 -13.43
CA VAL A 110 14.80 7.31 -12.34
C VAL A 110 15.26 5.95 -12.86
N ASP A 111 15.86 5.13 -12.00
CA ASP A 111 16.35 3.80 -12.37
C ASP A 111 15.23 2.74 -12.31
N ALA A 112 14.23 2.93 -11.44
CA ALA A 112 13.08 2.04 -11.31
C ALA A 112 11.83 2.81 -10.90
N ILE A 113 10.65 2.29 -11.30
CA ILE A 113 9.33 2.82 -10.97
C ILE A 113 8.53 1.69 -10.36
N VAL A 114 8.18 1.79 -9.08
CA VAL A 114 7.42 0.79 -8.35
C VAL A 114 5.99 1.31 -8.15
N ALA A 115 5.02 0.59 -8.72
CA ALA A 115 3.60 0.84 -8.46
C ALA A 115 3.18 0.07 -7.20
N GLU A 116 2.80 0.80 -6.17
CA GLU A 116 2.39 0.24 -4.88
C GLU A 116 0.89 -0.07 -4.89
N GLY A 117 0.55 -1.33 -4.77
CA GLY A 117 -0.83 -1.77 -4.53
C GLY A 117 -1.61 -2.15 -5.79
N GLY A 118 -2.41 -1.31 -6.36
CA GLY A 118 -3.45 -1.66 -7.31
C GLY A 118 -3.02 -2.01 -8.75
N LEU A 119 -3.98 -2.47 -9.53
CA LEU A 119 -3.82 -2.76 -10.95
C LEU A 119 -4.07 -1.48 -11.78
N TYR A 120 -3.00 -0.80 -12.14
CA TYR A 120 -3.08 0.48 -12.83
C TYR A 120 -2.74 0.31 -14.31
N HIS A 121 -3.76 0.34 -15.16
CA HIS A 121 -3.57 0.30 -16.61
C HIS A 121 -2.78 1.52 -17.13
N GLU A 122 -2.76 2.62 -16.39
CA GLU A 122 -1.96 3.81 -16.67
C GLU A 122 -0.46 3.51 -16.71
N MET A 123 -0.01 2.52 -15.96
CA MET A 123 1.38 2.09 -15.95
C MET A 123 1.85 1.57 -17.32
N ARG A 124 0.94 1.21 -18.23
CA ARG A 124 1.26 0.88 -19.62
C ARG A 124 2.00 2.04 -20.32
N ARG A 125 1.55 3.29 -20.07
CA ARG A 125 2.23 4.45 -20.64
C ARG A 125 3.61 4.68 -20.02
N PHE A 126 3.76 4.38 -18.73
CA PHE A 126 5.06 4.45 -18.05
C PHE A 126 6.02 3.40 -18.63
N ALA A 127 5.57 2.16 -18.79
CA ALA A 127 6.38 1.10 -19.39
C ALA A 127 6.83 1.43 -20.82
N GLN A 128 5.95 2.02 -21.63
CA GLN A 128 6.28 2.46 -22.98
C GLN A 128 7.30 3.60 -23.05
N GLU A 129 7.25 4.54 -22.11
CA GLU A 129 8.12 5.72 -22.10
C GLU A 129 9.46 5.45 -21.41
N PHE A 130 9.44 4.74 -20.29
CA PHE A 130 10.61 4.59 -19.40
C PHE A 130 11.28 3.23 -19.50
N GLY A 131 10.64 2.26 -20.16
CA GLY A 131 11.07 0.87 -20.29
C GLY A 131 10.30 -0.07 -19.34
N LYS A 132 9.85 -1.20 -19.89
CA LYS A 132 9.15 -2.24 -19.12
C LYS A 132 10.05 -2.81 -18.01
N GLU A 133 11.33 -2.97 -18.31
CA GLU A 133 12.37 -3.49 -17.39
C GLU A 133 12.59 -2.60 -16.16
N LYS A 134 12.11 -1.35 -16.19
CA LYS A 134 12.16 -0.42 -15.05
C LYS A 134 10.86 -0.34 -14.29
N THR A 135 9.80 -1.01 -14.75
CA THR A 135 8.49 -0.97 -14.11
C THR A 135 8.26 -2.17 -13.23
N TYR A 136 7.91 -1.91 -11.98
CA TYR A 136 7.66 -2.90 -10.94
C TYR A 136 6.23 -2.77 -10.44
N LEU A 137 5.56 -3.89 -10.22
CA LEU A 137 4.31 -3.95 -9.47
C LEU A 137 4.57 -4.59 -8.10
N HIS A 138 4.25 -3.89 -7.03
CA HIS A 138 4.28 -4.45 -5.68
C HIS A 138 2.86 -4.79 -5.23
N ILE A 139 2.59 -6.09 -5.08
CA ILE A 139 1.28 -6.65 -4.77
C ILE A 139 1.14 -6.79 -3.26
N HIS A 140 0.18 -6.09 -2.65
CA HIS A 140 -0.07 -6.10 -1.21
C HIS A 140 -1.22 -7.00 -0.75
N HIS A 141 -1.86 -7.73 -1.66
CA HIS A 141 -2.94 -8.68 -1.38
C HIS A 141 -2.99 -9.74 -2.48
N HIS A 142 -3.82 -10.77 -2.29
CA HIS A 142 -4.06 -11.74 -3.36
C HIS A 142 -4.59 -11.04 -4.61
N LEU A 143 -3.88 -11.19 -5.71
CA LEU A 143 -4.17 -10.54 -6.97
C LEU A 143 -3.79 -11.47 -8.12
N LEU A 144 -4.70 -11.64 -9.06
CA LEU A 144 -4.45 -12.34 -10.31
C LEU A 144 -4.03 -11.35 -11.39
N CYS A 145 -3.22 -11.79 -12.33
CA CYS A 145 -2.91 -11.00 -13.50
C CYS A 145 -4.14 -10.93 -14.41
N GLU A 146 -4.62 -9.73 -14.65
CA GLU A 146 -5.74 -9.48 -15.53
C GLU A 146 -5.23 -9.13 -16.95
N PRO A 147 -5.90 -9.55 -18.04
CA PRO A 147 -5.41 -9.34 -19.41
C PRO A 147 -5.15 -7.87 -19.77
N TYR A 148 -5.83 -6.92 -19.11
CA TYR A 148 -5.64 -5.48 -19.38
C TYR A 148 -4.37 -4.89 -18.77
N ILE A 149 -3.71 -5.60 -17.84
CA ILE A 149 -2.46 -5.20 -17.19
C ILE A 149 -1.29 -6.12 -17.52
N ASP A 150 -1.56 -7.23 -18.19
CA ASP A 150 -0.51 -8.15 -18.61
C ASP A 150 0.47 -7.46 -19.58
N HIS A 151 1.71 -7.86 -19.57
CA HIS A 151 2.81 -7.27 -20.34
C HIS A 151 3.14 -5.79 -20.01
N ILE A 152 2.64 -5.25 -18.87
CA ILE A 152 2.99 -3.87 -18.45
C ILE A 152 4.27 -3.86 -17.63
N TYR A 153 4.40 -4.79 -16.71
CA TYR A 153 5.47 -4.78 -15.71
C TYR A 153 6.60 -5.73 -16.11
N GLY A 154 7.84 -5.28 -15.97
CA GLY A 154 9.01 -6.15 -16.11
C GLY A 154 9.28 -6.97 -14.84
N HIS A 155 8.78 -6.48 -13.70
CA HIS A 155 8.98 -7.12 -12.41
C HIS A 155 7.69 -7.10 -11.58
N VAL A 156 7.47 -8.18 -10.83
CA VAL A 156 6.36 -8.29 -9.87
C VAL A 156 6.93 -8.68 -8.51
N ILE A 157 6.58 -7.92 -7.48
CA ILE A 157 6.97 -8.16 -6.10
C ILE A 157 5.72 -8.57 -5.33
N GLY A 158 5.65 -9.81 -4.84
CA GLY A 158 4.58 -10.28 -3.99
C GLY A 158 4.98 -10.26 -2.51
N ILE A 159 4.02 -9.99 -1.63
CA ILE A 159 4.23 -10.01 -0.17
C ILE A 159 4.33 -11.42 0.43
N SER A 160 4.18 -12.44 -0.38
CA SER A 160 4.31 -13.86 -0.02
C SER A 160 4.53 -14.69 -1.27
N GLU A 161 5.10 -15.89 -1.13
CA GLU A 161 5.23 -16.85 -2.22
C GLU A 161 3.86 -17.19 -2.84
N PHE A 162 2.81 -17.26 -2.02
CA PHE A 162 1.45 -17.47 -2.51
C PHE A 162 1.01 -16.33 -3.44
N ALA A 163 1.17 -15.06 -3.04
CA ALA A 163 0.77 -13.93 -3.87
C ALA A 163 1.57 -13.87 -5.18
N THR A 164 2.88 -14.14 -5.12
CA THR A 164 3.74 -14.17 -6.30
C THR A 164 3.36 -15.32 -7.24
N SER A 165 3.15 -16.53 -6.71
CA SER A 165 2.80 -17.71 -7.53
C SER A 165 1.43 -17.58 -8.19
N GLU A 166 0.44 -17.00 -7.52
CA GLU A 166 -0.89 -16.76 -8.09
C GLU A 166 -0.84 -15.77 -9.27
N TRP A 167 -0.05 -14.71 -9.16
CA TRP A 167 0.20 -13.82 -10.29
C TRP A 167 0.85 -14.57 -11.44
N MET A 168 1.96 -15.30 -11.17
CA MET A 168 2.71 -16.03 -12.18
C MET A 168 1.91 -17.13 -12.86
N ARG A 169 0.92 -17.70 -12.18
CA ARG A 169 0.01 -18.71 -12.75
C ARG A 169 -0.97 -18.11 -13.76
N THR A 170 -1.25 -16.82 -13.68
CA THR A 170 -2.30 -16.15 -14.48
C THR A 170 -1.76 -15.17 -15.50
N THR A 171 -0.48 -14.81 -15.46
CA THR A 171 0.16 -14.00 -16.50
C THR A 171 0.50 -14.85 -17.74
N GLU A 172 0.34 -14.26 -18.91
CA GLU A 172 0.85 -14.79 -20.20
C GLU A 172 2.25 -14.23 -20.52
N ASP A 173 2.73 -13.28 -19.71
CA ASP A 173 4.04 -12.65 -19.86
C ASP A 173 5.13 -13.50 -19.23
N HIS A 174 5.78 -14.34 -20.02
CA HIS A 174 6.86 -15.21 -19.56
C HIS A 174 8.21 -14.47 -19.31
N GLU A 175 8.29 -13.19 -19.66
CA GLU A 175 9.48 -12.36 -19.42
C GLU A 175 9.42 -11.60 -18.09
N VAL A 176 8.28 -11.58 -17.41
CA VAL A 176 8.14 -10.91 -16.12
C VAL A 176 8.97 -11.61 -15.06
N CYS A 177 9.73 -10.82 -14.30
CA CYS A 177 10.62 -11.34 -13.26
C CYS A 177 9.90 -11.30 -11.89
N PRO A 178 9.59 -12.45 -11.27
CA PRO A 178 8.92 -12.49 -9.97
C PRO A 178 9.92 -12.30 -8.82
N HIS A 179 9.46 -11.62 -7.78
CA HIS A 179 10.16 -11.44 -6.52
C HIS A 179 9.20 -11.66 -5.37
N THR A 180 9.70 -12.18 -4.25
CA THR A 180 8.93 -12.27 -3.00
C THR A 180 9.63 -11.47 -1.91
N VAL A 181 8.92 -10.49 -1.35
CA VAL A 181 9.39 -9.67 -0.23
C VAL A 181 8.29 -9.66 0.82
N TYR A 182 8.54 -10.34 1.94
CA TYR A 182 7.56 -10.41 3.02
C TYR A 182 7.36 -9.06 3.70
N ASN A 183 6.13 -8.79 4.11
CA ASN A 183 5.83 -7.62 4.92
C ASN A 183 6.59 -7.64 6.24
N CYS A 184 6.96 -6.47 6.71
CA CYS A 184 7.61 -6.27 7.99
C CYS A 184 6.76 -5.40 8.92
N VAL A 185 7.13 -5.41 10.18
CA VAL A 185 6.56 -4.53 11.20
C VAL A 185 7.70 -3.81 11.93
N ASN A 186 7.42 -2.61 12.40
CA ASN A 186 8.35 -1.92 13.27
C ASN A 186 8.38 -2.64 14.63
N GLN A 187 9.47 -3.36 14.90
CA GLN A 187 9.61 -4.15 16.14
C GLN A 187 9.52 -3.31 17.40
N ASP A 188 10.01 -2.07 17.37
CA ASP A 188 10.02 -1.19 18.56
C ASP A 188 8.61 -0.90 19.07
N LYS A 189 7.61 -0.90 18.18
CA LYS A 189 6.19 -0.77 18.56
C LYS A 189 5.65 -1.98 19.34
N PHE A 190 6.28 -3.16 19.22
CA PHE A 190 5.79 -4.42 19.78
C PHE A 190 6.70 -5.03 20.85
N THR A 191 7.88 -4.49 21.07
CA THR A 191 8.85 -5.01 22.07
C THR A 191 8.62 -4.47 23.47
N ARG A 192 7.80 -3.42 23.62
CA ARG A 192 7.47 -2.89 24.94
C ARG A 192 6.73 -3.94 25.75
N ARG A 193 7.35 -4.39 26.82
CA ARG A 193 6.70 -5.22 27.83
C ARG A 193 5.94 -4.32 28.79
N ILE A 194 4.65 -4.57 28.98
CA ILE A 194 3.85 -3.93 30.01
C ILE A 194 4.07 -4.64 31.35
N THR A 195 4.09 -3.90 32.43
CA THR A 195 4.17 -4.48 33.78
C THR A 195 2.86 -5.17 34.17
N SER A 196 2.88 -6.03 35.18
CA SER A 196 1.66 -6.64 35.72
C SER A 196 0.64 -5.60 36.17
N GLU A 197 1.10 -4.52 36.76
CA GLU A 197 0.23 -3.43 37.24
C GLU A 197 -0.41 -2.66 36.07
N GLU A 198 0.38 -2.34 35.04
CA GLU A 198 -0.17 -1.71 33.82
C GLU A 198 -1.20 -2.62 33.15
N ARG A 199 -0.95 -3.94 33.09
CA ARG A 199 -1.88 -4.93 32.57
C ARG A 199 -3.18 -4.96 33.35
N THR A 200 -3.12 -5.03 34.68
CA THR A 200 -4.30 -5.04 35.55
C THR A 200 -5.13 -3.76 35.35
N LYS A 201 -4.50 -2.59 35.40
CA LYS A 201 -5.17 -1.31 35.16
C LYS A 201 -5.85 -1.23 33.79
N LEU A 202 -5.20 -1.73 32.75
CA LEU A 202 -5.77 -1.76 31.40
C LEU A 202 -7.00 -2.69 31.35
N ARG A 203 -6.92 -3.88 31.97
CA ARG A 203 -8.04 -4.82 32.04
C ARG A 203 -9.24 -4.24 32.77
N GLU A 204 -8.99 -3.64 33.93
CA GLU A 204 -10.01 -2.96 34.72
C GLU A 204 -10.69 -1.82 33.94
N SER A 205 -9.91 -1.00 33.24
CA SER A 205 -10.45 0.10 32.41
C SER A 205 -11.33 -0.38 31.24
N LEU A 206 -11.14 -1.62 30.81
CA LEU A 206 -11.94 -2.28 29.77
C LEU A 206 -13.07 -3.16 30.37
N GLY A 207 -13.21 -3.21 31.70
CA GLY A 207 -14.24 -3.99 32.40
C GLY A 207 -13.96 -5.49 32.48
N PHE A 208 -12.69 -5.90 32.39
CA PHE A 208 -12.28 -7.30 32.52
C PHE A 208 -11.69 -7.59 33.90
N ALA A 209 -12.05 -8.72 34.47
CA ALA A 209 -11.39 -9.25 35.65
C ALA A 209 -10.03 -9.88 35.29
N ASP A 210 -9.14 -10.03 36.28
CA ASP A 210 -7.81 -10.59 36.06
C ASP A 210 -7.81 -12.02 35.56
N ASP A 211 -8.81 -12.78 35.95
CA ASP A 211 -9.00 -14.19 35.57
C ASP A 211 -9.92 -14.40 34.34
N ASP A 212 -10.40 -13.31 33.72
CA ASP A 212 -11.12 -13.41 32.46
C ASP A 212 -10.21 -13.87 31.33
N ILE A 213 -10.72 -14.70 30.44
CA ILE A 213 -10.08 -15.09 29.19
C ILE A 213 -10.56 -14.13 28.11
N VAL A 214 -9.71 -13.22 27.68
CA VAL A 214 -10.06 -12.21 26.68
C VAL A 214 -9.63 -12.68 25.28
N VAL A 215 -10.60 -12.95 24.44
CA VAL A 215 -10.40 -13.16 22.99
C VAL A 215 -10.41 -11.78 22.34
N MET A 216 -9.33 -11.42 21.66
CA MET A 216 -9.22 -10.12 20.99
C MET A 216 -9.33 -10.27 19.47
N TYR A 217 -10.23 -9.49 18.88
CA TYR A 217 -10.25 -9.20 17.45
C TYR A 217 -9.63 -7.81 17.22
N CYS A 218 -8.66 -7.73 16.33
CA CYS A 218 -8.07 -6.45 15.94
C CYS A 218 -8.06 -6.33 14.42
N GLY A 219 -8.77 -5.33 13.88
CA GLY A 219 -8.85 -5.09 12.45
C GLY A 219 -10.19 -4.50 12.02
N ARG A 220 -10.26 -4.06 10.76
CA ARG A 220 -11.49 -3.49 10.21
C ARG A 220 -12.65 -4.46 10.34
N ILE A 221 -13.78 -3.99 10.89
CA ILE A 221 -14.99 -4.80 11.07
C ILE A 221 -15.70 -4.91 9.71
N LEU A 222 -15.28 -5.90 8.93
CA LEU A 222 -15.82 -6.21 7.61
C LEU A 222 -16.16 -7.70 7.54
N GLU A 223 -17.14 -8.05 6.69
CA GLU A 223 -17.58 -9.43 6.50
C GLU A 223 -16.41 -10.36 6.15
N VAL A 224 -15.57 -9.96 5.19
CA VAL A 224 -14.39 -10.74 4.75
C VAL A 224 -13.32 -10.95 5.84
N LYS A 225 -13.44 -10.29 6.99
CA LYS A 225 -12.51 -10.44 8.13
C LYS A 225 -13.03 -11.37 9.21
N GLY A 226 -14.18 -12.00 9.02
CA GLY A 226 -14.73 -13.01 9.93
C GLY A 226 -15.25 -12.45 11.26
N ALA A 227 -15.50 -11.14 11.37
CA ALA A 227 -16.00 -10.53 12.61
C ALA A 227 -17.36 -11.10 13.03
N ARG A 228 -18.24 -11.36 12.06
CA ARG A 228 -19.56 -11.97 12.29
C ARG A 228 -19.45 -13.40 12.82
N GLU A 229 -18.59 -14.19 12.19
CA GLU A 229 -18.32 -15.59 12.56
C GLU A 229 -17.76 -15.68 13.97
N LEU A 230 -16.84 -14.76 14.32
CA LEU A 230 -16.28 -14.67 15.67
C LEU A 230 -17.37 -14.38 16.72
N ILE A 231 -18.24 -13.39 16.47
CA ILE A 231 -19.36 -13.08 17.37
C ILE A 231 -20.28 -14.30 17.53
N GLN A 232 -20.64 -14.97 16.42
CA GLN A 232 -21.47 -16.16 16.45
C GLN A 232 -20.82 -17.33 17.24
N ALA A 233 -19.50 -17.49 17.12
CA ALA A 233 -18.76 -18.47 17.92
C ALA A 233 -18.77 -18.11 19.39
N MET A 234 -18.56 -16.85 19.74
CA MET A 234 -18.61 -16.38 21.14
C MET A 234 -19.99 -16.57 21.79
N LEU A 235 -21.07 -16.36 21.04
CA LEU A 235 -22.43 -16.60 21.54
C LEU A 235 -22.73 -18.08 21.89
N ARG A 236 -21.96 -19.04 21.40
CA ARG A 236 -22.06 -20.46 21.73
C ARG A 236 -21.24 -20.87 22.93
N ILE A 237 -20.39 -19.99 23.45
CA ILE A 237 -19.53 -20.28 24.59
C ILE A 237 -20.29 -20.02 25.87
N THR A 238 -20.36 -21.03 26.73
CA THR A 238 -21.08 -20.97 28.02
C THR A 238 -20.17 -20.53 29.17
N ASN A 239 -18.87 -20.46 28.99
CA ASN A 239 -17.94 -20.03 30.02
C ASN A 239 -18.08 -18.52 30.31
N PRO A 240 -18.54 -18.10 31.49
CA PRO A 240 -18.80 -16.70 31.81
C PRO A 240 -17.50 -15.85 31.89
N LYS A 241 -16.34 -16.50 32.04
CA LYS A 241 -15.03 -15.84 32.04
C LYS A 241 -14.50 -15.55 30.64
N MET A 242 -15.13 -16.12 29.60
CA MET A 242 -14.73 -15.82 28.22
C MET A 242 -15.33 -14.49 27.78
N LYS A 243 -14.48 -13.54 27.41
CA LYS A 243 -14.86 -12.18 27.02
C LYS A 243 -14.35 -11.91 25.62
N LEU A 244 -15.05 -11.07 24.87
CA LEU A 244 -14.64 -10.61 23.54
C LEU A 244 -14.28 -9.12 23.56
N LEU A 245 -13.08 -8.79 23.12
CA LEU A 245 -12.65 -7.41 22.86
C LEU A 245 -12.53 -7.23 21.33
N MET A 246 -13.30 -6.29 20.79
CA MET A 246 -13.23 -5.94 19.37
C MET A 246 -12.64 -4.53 19.21
N VAL A 247 -11.56 -4.44 18.44
CA VAL A 247 -10.86 -3.19 18.11
C VAL A 247 -10.82 -3.05 16.59
N GLY A 248 -11.43 -1.95 16.05
CA GLY A 248 -11.46 -1.74 14.61
C GLY A 248 -12.00 -0.40 14.18
#